data_ba2e347bc390c0896c3361cdee67cbed
#
_entry.id   ba2e347bc390c0896c3361cdee67cbed
#
_cell.length_a   1.000
_cell.length_b   1.000
_cell.length_c   1.000
_cell.angle_alpha   90.00
_cell.angle_beta   90.00
_cell.angle_gamma   90.00
#
_symmetry.space_group_name_H-M   'P 1'
#
loop_
_entity.id
_entity.type
_entity.pdbx_description
1 polymer ?
#
loop_
_entity_poly.entity_id
_entity_poly.type
_entity_poly.pdbx_seq_one_letter_code
_entity_poly.pdbx_strand_id
1 'polypeptide(L)' 'MHIGEVVMNRYVVLQKLGWGHFSTVWLAKDFKYENYVALKIQKSAPHYLEASYDEV' A
#
# COMPACT_ATOMS: atom_id res chain seq x y z
N MET A 1 -1.31 5.44 -8.04
CA MET A 1 -0.65 5.62 -6.74
C MET A 1 0.78 6.06 -6.93
N HIS A 2 1.22 7.03 -6.17
CA HIS A 2 2.56 7.61 -6.31
C HIS A 2 3.27 7.65 -4.97
N ILE A 3 4.59 7.61 -5.00
CA ILE A 3 5.41 7.80 -3.80
C ILE A 3 5.08 9.17 -3.19
N GLY A 4 4.83 9.19 -1.89
CA GLY A 4 4.42 10.39 -1.18
C GLY A 4 2.93 10.64 -1.15
N GLU A 5 2.15 9.85 -1.87
CA GLU A 5 0.70 9.97 -1.86
C GLU A 5 0.14 9.49 -0.52
N VAL A 6 -0.85 10.20 -0.01
CA VAL A 6 -1.57 9.80 1.22
C VAL A 6 -2.82 9.03 0.83
N VAL A 7 -2.95 7.82 1.34
CA VAL A 7 -4.07 6.93 1.06
C VAL A 7 -4.91 6.78 2.32
N MET A 8 -6.22 6.92 2.17
CA MET A 8 -7.18 6.78 3.27
C MET A 8 -6.90 7.72 4.45
N ASN A 9 -6.23 8.85 4.21
CA ASN A 9 -5.80 9.78 5.26
C ASN A 9 -5.01 9.13 6.38
N ARG A 10 -4.34 8.04 6.09
CA ARG A 10 -3.66 7.24 7.09
C ARG A 10 -2.30 6.72 6.64
N TYR A 11 -2.18 6.35 5.38
CA TYR A 11 -0.97 5.73 4.86
C TYR A 11 -0.24 6.66 3.91
N VAL A 12 1.07 6.74 4.04
CA VAL A 12 1.91 7.44 3.06
C VAL A 12 2.71 6.43 2.27
N VAL A 13 2.56 6.46 0.96
CA VAL A 13 3.26 5.55 0.05
C VAL A 13 4.74 5.91 0.02
N LEU A 14 5.61 4.96 0.35
CA LEU A 14 7.05 5.19 0.41
C LEU A 14 7.77 4.59 -0.78
N GLN A 15 7.38 3.39 -1.21
CA GLN A 15 8.14 2.67 -2.22
C GLN A 15 7.26 1.59 -2.86
N LYS A 16 7.53 1.31 -4.13
CA LYS A 16 6.90 0.20 -4.83
C LYS A 16 7.71 -1.06 -4.56
N LEU A 17 7.09 -2.05 -3.94
CA LEU A 17 7.76 -3.30 -3.59
C LEU A 17 7.73 -4.34 -4.71
N GLY A 18 6.65 -4.37 -5.48
CA GLY A 18 6.52 -5.32 -6.54
C GLY A 18 5.31 -5.05 -7.41
N TRP A 19 5.26 -5.72 -8.54
CA TRP A 19 4.14 -5.59 -9.47
C TRP A 19 3.96 -6.89 -10.23
N GLY A 20 2.74 -7.10 -10.73
CA GLY A 20 2.40 -8.24 -11.54
C GLY A 20 1.25 -7.91 -12.46
N HIS A 21 0.73 -8.92 -13.17
CA HIS A 21 -0.37 -8.70 -14.10
C HIS A 21 -1.64 -8.25 -13.40
N PHE A 22 -1.85 -8.66 -12.16
CA PHE A 22 -3.11 -8.46 -11.47
C PHE A 22 -3.00 -7.57 -10.24
N SER A 23 -1.80 -7.33 -9.76
CA SER A 23 -1.65 -6.56 -8.53
C SER A 23 -0.32 -5.83 -8.47
N THR A 24 -0.30 -4.78 -7.67
CA THR A 24 0.91 -4.03 -7.33
C THR A 24 0.96 -3.90 -5.81
N VAL A 25 2.15 -4.08 -5.25
CA VAL A 25 2.37 -3.99 -3.81
C VAL A 25 3.25 -2.77 -3.53
N TRP A 26 2.81 -1.94 -2.60
CA TRP A 26 3.50 -0.72 -2.20
C TRP A 26 3.84 -0.77 -0.72
N LEU A 27 5.02 -0.30 -0.37
CA LEU A 27 5.38 -0.06 1.02
C LEU A 27 4.81 1.29 1.43
N ALA A 28 4.14 1.33 2.57
CA ALA A 28 3.59 2.56 3.10
C ALA A 28 3.81 2.65 4.60
N LYS A 29 3.79 3.87 5.12
CA LYS A 29 3.83 4.10 6.56
C LYS A 29 2.43 4.38 7.06
N ASP A 30 2.05 3.68 8.11
CA ASP A 30 0.79 3.88 8.80
C ASP A 30 1.00 4.89 9.92
N PHE A 31 0.44 6.07 9.78
CA PHE A 31 0.57 7.12 10.77
C PHE A 31 -0.24 6.88 12.03
N LYS A 32 -1.27 6.07 11.94
CA LYS A 32 -2.11 5.81 13.09
C LYS A 32 -1.39 4.97 14.14
N TYR A 33 -0.66 3.97 13.67
CA TYR A 33 0.07 3.05 14.55
C TYR A 33 1.59 3.19 14.45
N GLU A 34 2.05 4.12 13.61
CA GLU A 34 3.47 4.41 13.40
C GLU A 34 4.28 3.17 13.02
N ASN A 35 3.73 2.36 12.12
CA ASN A 35 4.42 1.20 11.61
C ASN A 35 4.37 1.17 10.08
N TYR A 36 5.02 0.19 9.49
CA TYR A 36 5.04 0.02 8.04
C TYR A 36 4.08 -1.08 7.62
N VAL A 37 3.42 -0.88 6.49
CA VAL A 37 2.45 -1.83 5.96
C VAL A 37 2.70 -2.04 4.48
N ALA A 38 2.27 -3.18 3.97
CA ALA A 38 2.24 -3.43 2.54
C ALA A 38 0.82 -3.19 2.03
N LEU A 39 0.69 -2.30 1.07
CA LEU A 39 -0.59 -2.01 0.42
C LEU A 39 -0.65 -2.78 -0.89
N LYS A 40 -1.59 -3.70 -1.01
CA LYS A 40 -1.77 -4.49 -2.21
C LYS A 40 -2.97 -3.96 -2.98
N ILE A 41 -2.74 -3.59 -4.23
CA ILE A 41 -3.78 -3.08 -5.11
C ILE A 41 -4.01 -4.10 -6.21
N GLN A 42 -5.22 -4.62 -6.29
CA GLN A 42 -5.60 -5.59 -7.30
C GLN A 42 -6.27 -4.89 -8.47
N LYS A 43 -5.79 -5.17 -9.68
CA LYS A 43 -6.34 -4.55 -10.88
C LYS A 43 -7.61 -5.24 -11.36
N SER A 44 -7.79 -6.51 -11.02
CA SER A 44 -8.91 -7.30 -11.52
C SER A 44 -10.22 -7.05 -10.78
N ALA A 45 -10.16 -6.43 -9.63
CA ALA A 45 -11.36 -6.09 -8.87
C ALA A 45 -11.50 -4.57 -8.83
N PRO A 46 -12.72 -4.03 -8.92
CA PRO A 46 -12.89 -2.58 -8.91
C PRO A 46 -12.44 -2.00 -7.57
N HIS A 47 -11.34 -1.27 -7.62
CA HIS A 47 -10.83 -0.48 -6.49
C HIS A 47 -10.62 -1.25 -5.19
N TYR A 48 -10.17 -2.49 -5.29
CA TYR A 48 -9.88 -3.27 -4.10
C TYR A 48 -8.50 -2.90 -3.55
N LEU A 49 -8.49 -2.42 -2.32
CA LEU A 49 -7.26 -2.08 -1.62
C LEU A 49 -7.19 -2.90 -0.33
N GLU A 50 -6.14 -3.68 -0.22
CA GLU A 50 -5.90 -4.49 0.97
C GLU A 50 -4.60 -4.03 1.63
N ALA A 51 -4.66 -3.75 2.93
CA ALA A 51 -3.49 -3.41 3.72
C ALA A 51 -3.11 -4.61 4.58
N SER A 52 -1.86 -5.06 4.43
CA SER A 52 -1.31 -6.15 5.23
C SER A 52 -0.23 -5.58 6.14
N TYR A 53 -0.27 -5.94 7.41
CA TYR A 53 0.75 -5.53 8.34
C TYR A 53 1.90 -6.51 8.25
N ASP A 54 3.05 -6.00 7.86
CA ASP A 54 4.25 -6.79 7.77
C ASP A 54 5.20 -6.31 8.87
N GLU A 55 5.49 -7.18 9.81
CA GLU A 55 6.44 -6.86 10.86
C GLU A 55 7.85 -6.99 10.31
N VAL A 56 8.39 -5.89 9.98
CA VAL A 56 9.78 -5.84 9.49
C VAL A 56 10.72 -5.57 10.64
#